data_238b91ae2529e71cf34e3daf7acd8ea6
#
_entry.id   238b91ae2529e71cf34e3daf7acd8ea6
#
_cell.length_a   1.000
_cell.length_b   1.000
_cell.length_c   1.000
_cell.angle_alpha   90.00
_cell.angle_beta   90.00
_cell.angle_gamma   90.00
#
_symmetry.space_group_name_H-M   'P 1'
#
loop_
_entity.id
_entity.type
_entity.pdbx_description
1 polymer ?
#
loop_
_entity_poly.entity_id
_entity_poly.type
_entity_poly.pdbx_seq_one_letter_code
_entity_poly.pdbx_strand_id
1 'polypeptide(L)'
;MSKVQIVVSGLGWMGGGIGSIESAIQELLENAQDEILLTAYSIGNADHIFDLLDSALARGVGVRMVVNRFSEQHDSVQYRLTQLQKKYPHFHLHQFLPDGERGDLHAKVLVLDRKQALVGSSNLSYNGMVLNHELAVVLRDPEAASQVATAIDRLTGRQTSSLSIP
;
A
#
# COMPACT_ATOMS: atom_id res chain seq x y z
N MET A 1 5.86 -23.73 1.60
CA MET A 1 6.17 -22.33 1.21
C MET A 1 6.81 -21.63 2.42
N SER A 2 7.87 -20.87 2.20
CA SER A 2 8.49 -20.11 3.29
C SER A 2 7.51 -19.06 3.84
N LYS A 3 7.50 -18.89 5.19
CA LYS A 3 6.73 -17.83 5.84
C LYS A 3 7.25 -16.42 5.51
N VAL A 4 8.48 -16.33 5.04
CA VAL A 4 9.17 -15.08 4.71
C VAL A 4 9.78 -15.23 3.32
N GLN A 5 9.54 -14.24 2.48
CA GLN A 5 10.12 -14.13 1.14
C GLN A 5 10.72 -12.74 0.96
N ILE A 6 11.96 -12.68 0.48
CA ILE A 6 12.60 -11.43 0.09
C ILE A 6 12.27 -11.12 -1.37
N VAL A 7 11.91 -9.89 -1.66
CA VAL A 7 11.67 -9.37 -3.00
C VAL A 7 12.41 -8.05 -3.18
N VAL A 8 12.82 -7.77 -4.40
CA VAL A 8 13.65 -6.59 -4.71
C VAL A 8 13.17 -5.87 -5.96
N SER A 9 13.67 -4.66 -6.16
CA SER A 9 13.62 -3.94 -7.44
C SER A 9 15.00 -3.40 -7.80
N GLY A 10 15.15 -2.87 -9.01
CA GLY A 10 16.41 -2.37 -9.54
C GLY A 10 17.27 -3.45 -10.21
N LEU A 11 17.80 -3.10 -11.39
CA LEU A 11 18.50 -4.05 -12.26
C LEU A 11 19.70 -4.75 -11.59
N GLY A 12 20.40 -4.06 -10.67
CA GLY A 12 21.56 -4.62 -9.98
C GLY A 12 21.22 -5.74 -8.98
N TRP A 13 19.97 -5.86 -8.56
CA TRP A 13 19.49 -6.86 -7.60
C TRP A 13 18.58 -7.92 -8.25
N MET A 14 18.15 -7.68 -9.49
CA MET A 14 17.28 -8.62 -10.21
C MET A 14 18.04 -9.86 -10.64
N GLY A 15 17.40 -11.00 -10.55
CA GLY A 15 17.96 -12.29 -10.93
C GLY A 15 18.27 -13.21 -9.74
N GLY A 16 18.97 -14.31 -9.99
CA GLY A 16 19.35 -15.26 -8.94
C GLY A 16 18.18 -15.94 -8.20
N GLY A 17 16.98 -15.89 -8.77
CA GLY A 17 15.78 -16.47 -8.16
C GLY A 17 15.08 -15.59 -7.11
N ILE A 18 15.51 -14.33 -6.93
CA ILE A 18 14.83 -13.37 -6.07
C ILE A 18 13.66 -12.78 -6.86
N GLY A 19 12.46 -12.75 -6.26
CA GLY A 19 11.26 -12.18 -6.87
C GLY A 19 11.30 -10.65 -6.93
N SER A 20 10.49 -10.06 -7.82
CA SER A 20 10.35 -8.60 -7.91
C SER A 20 9.29 -8.07 -6.96
N ILE A 21 9.50 -6.83 -6.48
CA ILE A 21 8.50 -6.11 -5.66
C ILE A 21 7.21 -5.93 -6.44
N GLU A 22 7.28 -5.51 -7.70
CA GLU A 22 6.11 -5.30 -8.55
C GLU A 22 5.25 -6.57 -8.67
N SER A 23 5.87 -7.71 -9.00
CA SER A 23 5.15 -8.99 -9.10
C SER A 23 4.55 -9.42 -7.75
N ALA A 24 5.23 -9.18 -6.64
CA ALA A 24 4.73 -9.50 -5.32
C ALA A 24 3.50 -8.65 -4.95
N ILE A 25 3.52 -7.35 -5.22
CA ILE A 25 2.38 -6.46 -5.00
C ILE A 25 1.20 -6.91 -5.87
N GLN A 26 1.44 -7.19 -7.15
CA GLN A 26 0.40 -7.67 -8.05
C GLN A 26 -0.24 -8.97 -7.54
N GLU A 27 0.56 -9.99 -7.22
CA GLU A 27 0.08 -11.27 -6.68
C GLU A 27 -0.77 -11.06 -5.41
N LEU A 28 -0.28 -10.22 -4.51
CA LEU A 28 -0.98 -9.93 -3.27
C LEU A 28 -2.34 -9.27 -3.55
N LEU A 29 -2.41 -8.22 -4.34
CA LEU A 29 -3.65 -7.49 -4.63
C LEU A 29 -4.67 -8.35 -5.40
N GLU A 30 -4.21 -9.19 -6.32
CA GLU A 30 -5.07 -10.12 -7.08
C GLU A 30 -5.68 -11.21 -6.19
N ASN A 31 -4.98 -11.63 -5.14
CA ASN A 31 -5.41 -12.73 -4.25
C ASN A 31 -6.18 -12.26 -3.00
N ALA A 32 -6.30 -10.95 -2.75
CA ALA A 32 -7.07 -10.44 -1.63
C ALA A 32 -8.55 -10.84 -1.72
N GLN A 33 -9.12 -11.31 -0.60
CA GLN A 33 -10.50 -11.80 -0.51
C GLN A 33 -11.41 -10.88 0.30
N ASP A 34 -10.93 -10.37 1.43
CA ASP A 34 -11.72 -9.66 2.41
C ASP A 34 -11.32 -8.19 2.54
N GLU A 35 -10.03 -7.93 2.84
CA GLU A 35 -9.54 -6.55 3.05
C GLU A 35 -8.11 -6.34 2.55
N ILE A 36 -7.84 -5.10 2.16
CA ILE A 36 -6.51 -4.57 1.89
C ILE A 36 -6.28 -3.36 2.80
N LEU A 37 -5.18 -3.37 3.56
CA LEU A 37 -4.68 -2.23 4.31
C LEU A 37 -3.39 -1.75 3.67
N LEU A 38 -3.26 -0.45 3.46
CA LEU A 38 -2.17 0.11 2.66
C LEU A 38 -1.71 1.44 3.24
N THR A 39 -0.39 1.61 3.39
CA THR A 39 0.21 2.91 3.71
C THR A 39 1.07 3.40 2.56
N ALA A 40 1.03 4.68 2.28
CA ALA A 40 1.86 5.30 1.25
C ALA A 40 2.45 6.63 1.74
N TYR A 41 3.78 6.77 1.60
CA TYR A 41 4.46 8.03 1.82
C TYR A 41 4.36 8.92 0.57
N SER A 42 4.76 8.40 -0.57
CA SER A 42 4.69 9.06 -1.87
C SER A 42 4.15 8.09 -2.91
N ILE A 43 3.28 8.61 -3.76
CA ILE A 43 2.67 7.87 -4.87
C ILE A 43 3.06 8.58 -6.16
N GLY A 44 3.65 7.82 -7.07
CA GLY A 44 4.08 8.34 -8.38
C GLY A 44 3.24 7.78 -9.52
N ASN A 45 3.89 7.52 -10.66
CA ASN A 45 3.27 6.85 -11.80
C ASN A 45 2.97 5.38 -11.43
N ALA A 46 1.78 5.13 -10.93
CA ALA A 46 1.33 3.86 -10.36
C ALA A 46 -0.02 3.43 -10.95
N ASP A 47 -0.31 3.74 -12.20
CA ASP A 47 -1.59 3.42 -12.85
C ASP A 47 -1.94 1.95 -12.73
N HIS A 48 -0.96 1.07 -12.90
CA HIS A 48 -1.15 -0.38 -12.72
C HIS A 48 -1.64 -0.75 -11.31
N ILE A 49 -1.12 -0.09 -10.27
CA ILE A 49 -1.58 -0.32 -8.88
C ILE A 49 -3.00 0.16 -8.69
N PHE A 50 -3.37 1.31 -9.27
CA PHE A 50 -4.75 1.79 -9.21
C PHE A 50 -5.72 0.85 -9.91
N ASP A 51 -5.33 0.26 -11.04
CA ASP A 51 -6.15 -0.72 -11.77
C ASP A 51 -6.31 -2.02 -10.95
N LEU A 52 -5.28 -2.47 -10.24
CA LEU A 52 -5.35 -3.60 -9.32
C LEU A 52 -6.26 -3.31 -8.12
N LEU A 53 -6.20 -2.10 -7.56
CA LEU A 53 -7.10 -1.67 -6.48
C LEU A 53 -8.56 -1.58 -6.96
N ASP A 54 -8.80 -1.01 -8.15
CA ASP A 54 -10.13 -0.97 -8.76
C ASP A 54 -10.70 -2.39 -8.95
N SER A 55 -9.87 -3.31 -9.44
CA SER A 55 -10.25 -4.72 -9.61
C SER A 55 -10.58 -5.41 -8.28
N ALA A 56 -9.80 -5.17 -7.23
CA ALA A 56 -10.06 -5.72 -5.90
C ALA A 56 -11.38 -5.16 -5.32
N LEU A 57 -11.57 -3.85 -5.42
CA LEU A 57 -12.80 -3.17 -4.99
C LEU A 57 -14.02 -3.68 -5.76
N ALA A 58 -13.91 -3.92 -7.07
CA ALA A 58 -14.97 -4.48 -7.90
C ALA A 58 -15.35 -5.91 -7.50
N ARG A 59 -14.40 -6.67 -6.92
CA ARG A 59 -14.69 -8.00 -6.32
C ARG A 59 -15.34 -7.91 -4.94
N GLY A 60 -15.49 -6.72 -4.37
CA GLY A 60 -16.08 -6.50 -3.04
C GLY A 60 -15.04 -6.48 -1.90
N VAL A 61 -13.75 -6.49 -2.20
CA VAL A 61 -12.69 -6.39 -1.19
C VAL A 61 -12.70 -4.99 -0.58
N GLY A 62 -12.75 -4.89 0.75
CA GLY A 62 -12.64 -3.62 1.45
C GLY A 62 -11.20 -3.08 1.37
N VAL A 63 -11.03 -1.81 1.06
CA VAL A 63 -9.70 -1.19 1.02
C VAL A 63 -9.63 -0.01 1.96
N ARG A 64 -8.63 0.01 2.82
CA ARG A 64 -8.28 1.16 3.64
C ARG A 64 -6.86 1.61 3.31
N MET A 65 -6.74 2.84 2.86
CA MET A 65 -5.48 3.43 2.45
C MET A 65 -5.18 4.67 3.29
N VAL A 66 -3.99 4.72 3.88
CA VAL A 66 -3.49 5.89 4.61
C VAL A 66 -2.35 6.51 3.82
N VAL A 67 -2.54 7.73 3.37
CA VAL A 67 -1.58 8.47 2.53
C VAL A 67 -0.99 9.61 3.32
N ASN A 68 0.33 9.66 3.38
CA ASN A 68 1.04 10.79 3.95
C ASN A 68 0.77 12.06 3.15
N ARG A 69 0.33 13.15 3.81
CA ARG A 69 0.09 14.46 3.18
C ARG A 69 -0.63 14.32 1.83
N PHE A 70 -1.82 13.72 1.81
CA PHE A 70 -2.55 13.43 0.57
C PHE A 70 -2.71 14.68 -0.32
N SER A 71 -2.97 15.83 0.28
CA SER A 71 -3.11 17.11 -0.44
C SER A 71 -1.82 17.60 -1.11
N GLU A 72 -0.67 17.06 -0.77
CA GLU A 72 0.62 17.36 -1.38
C GLU A 72 1.04 16.32 -2.43
N GLN A 73 0.27 15.26 -2.62
CA GLN A 73 0.48 14.29 -3.69
C GLN A 73 0.16 14.91 -5.04
N HIS A 74 0.69 14.33 -6.12
CA HIS A 74 0.45 14.81 -7.47
C HIS A 74 -1.06 14.82 -7.80
N ASP A 75 -1.53 15.82 -8.52
CA ASP A 75 -2.97 16.02 -8.84
C ASP A 75 -3.62 14.79 -9.49
N SER A 76 -2.91 14.09 -10.37
CA SER A 76 -3.40 12.86 -11.00
C SER A 76 -3.64 11.74 -9.99
N VAL A 77 -2.80 11.64 -8.96
CA VAL A 77 -2.95 10.66 -7.87
C VAL A 77 -4.16 11.02 -7.01
N GLN A 78 -4.27 12.29 -6.62
CA GLN A 78 -5.42 12.78 -5.86
C GLN A 78 -6.72 12.51 -6.62
N TYR A 79 -6.75 12.81 -7.91
CA TYR A 79 -7.91 12.56 -8.77
C TYR A 79 -8.28 11.07 -8.82
N ARG A 80 -7.32 10.19 -9.12
CA ARG A 80 -7.55 8.73 -9.23
C ARG A 80 -8.09 8.14 -7.92
N LEU A 81 -7.48 8.45 -6.78
CA LEU A 81 -7.92 7.95 -5.48
C LEU A 81 -9.30 8.51 -5.10
N THR A 82 -9.57 9.76 -5.40
CA THR A 82 -10.89 10.37 -5.16
C THR A 82 -11.97 9.70 -6.03
N GLN A 83 -11.66 9.34 -7.29
CA GLN A 83 -12.60 8.61 -8.14
C GLN A 83 -12.93 7.21 -7.58
N LEU A 84 -11.92 6.48 -7.08
CA LEU A 84 -12.14 5.18 -6.42
C LEU A 84 -13.04 5.33 -5.18
N GLN A 85 -12.81 6.37 -4.37
CA GLN A 85 -13.63 6.65 -3.19
C GLN A 85 -15.08 6.99 -3.55
N LYS A 86 -15.32 7.73 -4.63
CA LYS A 86 -16.67 8.02 -5.13
C LYS A 86 -17.38 6.78 -5.68
N LYS A 87 -16.62 5.89 -6.33
CA LYS A 87 -17.15 4.68 -6.98
C LYS A 87 -17.47 3.56 -5.99
N TYR A 88 -16.67 3.43 -4.92
CA TYR A 88 -16.75 2.30 -4.01
C TYR A 88 -16.94 2.74 -2.55
N PRO A 89 -18.12 2.49 -1.93
CA PRO A 89 -18.38 2.85 -0.53
C PRO A 89 -17.46 2.15 0.49
N HIS A 90 -16.86 1.01 0.09
CA HIS A 90 -15.93 0.22 0.90
C HIS A 90 -14.45 0.55 0.64
N PHE A 91 -14.17 1.65 -0.08
CA PHE A 91 -12.84 2.25 -0.16
C PHE A 91 -12.75 3.42 0.83
N HIS A 92 -11.88 3.28 1.83
CA HIS A 92 -11.65 4.28 2.87
C HIS A 92 -10.27 4.90 2.69
N LEU A 93 -10.25 6.14 2.23
CA LEU A 93 -9.04 6.93 2.05
C LEU A 93 -8.83 7.85 3.24
N HIS A 94 -7.68 7.77 3.89
CA HIS A 94 -7.28 8.59 5.01
C HIS A 94 -6.03 9.39 4.69
N GLN A 95 -6.00 10.65 5.11
CA GLN A 95 -4.81 11.48 5.05
C GLN A 95 -4.10 11.44 6.39
N PHE A 96 -2.80 11.14 6.39
CA PHE A 96 -1.94 11.35 7.52
C PHE A 96 -1.33 12.76 7.45
N LEU A 97 -1.52 13.54 8.51
CA LEU A 97 -0.89 14.84 8.69
C LEU A 97 -0.07 14.80 9.98
N PRO A 98 1.23 15.07 9.93
CA PRO A 98 2.02 15.17 11.15
C PRO A 98 1.51 16.32 12.02
N ASP A 99 1.48 16.08 13.32
CA ASP A 99 1.06 17.06 14.33
C ASP A 99 2.31 17.75 14.89
N GLY A 100 2.50 19.01 14.56
CA GLY A 100 3.64 19.82 14.98
C GLY A 100 4.98 19.28 14.43
N GLU A 101 5.95 19.01 15.33
CA GLU A 101 7.29 18.52 14.99
C GLU A 101 7.34 16.99 14.78
N ARG A 102 6.21 16.30 14.82
CA ARG A 102 6.18 14.86 14.61
C ARG A 102 6.47 14.50 13.16
N GLY A 103 7.16 13.37 12.97
CA GLY A 103 7.57 12.87 11.67
C GLY A 103 6.42 12.44 10.78
N ASP A 104 6.69 12.36 9.50
CA ASP A 104 5.78 11.86 8.46
C ASP A 104 5.46 10.36 8.63
N LEU A 105 4.38 9.91 8.02
CA LEU A 105 4.11 8.50 7.77
C LEU A 105 5.02 8.02 6.63
N HIS A 106 6.14 7.42 6.97
CA HIS A 106 7.14 6.96 6.00
C HIS A 106 7.09 5.45 5.74
N ALA A 107 6.21 4.72 6.44
CA ALA A 107 6.02 3.29 6.23
C ALA A 107 5.44 2.98 4.85
N LYS A 108 5.96 1.95 4.20
CA LYS A 108 5.49 1.40 2.93
C LYS A 108 5.05 -0.03 3.19
N VAL A 109 3.75 -0.19 3.41
CA VAL A 109 3.17 -1.42 3.90
C VAL A 109 1.90 -1.77 3.14
N LEU A 110 1.74 -3.04 2.82
CA LEU A 110 0.54 -3.63 2.26
C LEU A 110 0.18 -4.85 3.12
N VAL A 111 -1.05 -4.92 3.60
CA VAL A 111 -1.56 -6.09 4.34
C VAL A 111 -2.80 -6.61 3.65
N LEU A 112 -2.89 -7.92 3.51
CA LEU A 112 -4.03 -8.60 2.91
C LEU A 112 -4.68 -9.53 3.93
N ASP A 113 -5.98 -9.37 4.10
CA ASP A 113 -6.83 -10.26 4.90
C ASP A 113 -6.27 -10.55 6.30
N ARG A 114 -5.37 -9.70 6.80
CA ARG A 114 -4.57 -9.87 8.04
C ARG A 114 -3.81 -11.20 8.09
N LYS A 115 -3.53 -11.79 6.94
CA LYS A 115 -2.85 -13.09 6.79
C LYS A 115 -1.50 -12.97 6.12
N GLN A 116 -1.33 -11.96 5.28
CA GLN A 116 -0.10 -11.68 4.56
C GLN A 116 0.22 -10.19 4.63
N ALA A 117 1.50 -9.84 4.63
CA ALA A 117 1.94 -8.46 4.57
C ALA A 117 3.19 -8.33 3.71
N LEU A 118 3.31 -7.19 3.01
CA LEU A 118 4.55 -6.75 2.39
C LEU A 118 5.01 -5.49 3.12
N VAL A 119 6.25 -5.50 3.59
CA VAL A 119 6.88 -4.39 4.30
C VAL A 119 8.22 -4.11 3.66
N GLY A 120 8.46 -2.87 3.25
CA GLY A 120 9.70 -2.55 2.57
C GLY A 120 9.99 -1.07 2.42
N SER A 121 10.96 -0.78 1.58
CA SER A 121 11.45 0.58 1.32
C SER A 121 10.78 1.25 0.12
N SER A 122 10.13 0.49 -0.76
CA SER A 122 9.59 0.96 -2.03
C SER A 122 8.34 1.83 -1.87
N ASN A 123 8.38 3.05 -2.41
CA ASN A 123 7.18 3.84 -2.61
C ASN A 123 6.28 3.23 -3.70
N LEU A 124 4.98 3.57 -3.70
CA LEU A 124 4.03 3.19 -4.74
C LEU A 124 4.24 4.05 -5.99
N SER A 125 5.31 3.78 -6.70
CA SER A 125 5.68 4.48 -7.92
C SER A 125 6.44 3.52 -8.85
N TYR A 126 6.41 3.81 -10.14
CA TYR A 126 7.22 3.03 -11.09
C TYR A 126 8.71 3.03 -10.72
N ASN A 127 9.22 4.18 -10.31
CA ASN A 127 10.61 4.27 -9.85
C ASN A 127 10.87 3.36 -8.64
N GLY A 128 10.01 3.39 -7.62
CA GLY A 128 10.17 2.56 -6.43
C GLY A 128 10.02 1.06 -6.71
N MET A 129 9.03 0.68 -7.50
CA MET A 129 8.73 -0.74 -7.73
C MET A 129 9.62 -1.41 -8.78
N VAL A 130 10.23 -0.64 -9.68
CA VAL A 130 10.96 -1.17 -10.85
C VAL A 130 12.39 -0.65 -10.95
N LEU A 131 12.60 0.67 -10.92
CA LEU A 131 13.90 1.27 -11.28
C LEU A 131 14.87 1.39 -10.10
N ASN A 132 14.40 1.86 -8.96
CA ASN A 132 15.24 2.02 -7.77
C ASN A 132 15.65 0.64 -7.22
N HIS A 133 16.79 0.63 -6.52
CA HIS A 133 17.20 -0.55 -5.75
C HIS A 133 16.50 -0.52 -4.39
N GLU A 134 15.36 -1.22 -4.33
CA GLU A 134 14.51 -1.33 -3.14
C GLU A 134 14.41 -2.79 -2.69
N LEU A 135 14.20 -2.98 -1.40
CA LEU A 135 14.03 -4.31 -0.82
C LEU A 135 12.75 -4.34 0.01
N ALA A 136 12.00 -5.43 -0.12
CA ALA A 136 10.84 -5.69 0.70
C ALA A 136 10.79 -7.15 1.16
N VAL A 137 10.03 -7.37 2.21
CA VAL A 137 9.77 -8.67 2.80
C VAL A 137 8.28 -8.97 2.66
N VAL A 138 7.95 -10.10 2.06
CA VAL A 138 6.59 -10.66 2.08
C VAL A 138 6.52 -11.63 3.26
N LEU A 139 5.62 -11.34 4.19
CA LEU A 139 5.31 -12.15 5.36
C LEU A 139 4.04 -12.96 5.05
N ARG A 140 4.15 -14.28 5.02
CA ARG A 140 3.01 -15.22 4.90
C ARG A 140 2.74 -15.89 6.25
N ASP A 141 2.75 -15.09 7.29
CA ASP A 141 2.48 -15.49 8.67
C ASP A 141 1.32 -14.64 9.21
N PRO A 142 0.16 -15.23 9.51
CA PRO A 142 -1.01 -14.48 9.98
C PRO A 142 -0.76 -13.72 11.28
N GLU A 143 0.08 -14.23 12.18
CA GLU A 143 0.41 -13.53 13.42
C GLU A 143 1.19 -12.24 13.13
N ALA A 144 2.27 -12.34 12.35
CA ALA A 144 3.07 -11.19 11.96
C ALA A 144 2.25 -10.20 11.13
N ALA A 145 1.46 -10.66 10.16
CA ALA A 145 0.60 -9.81 9.33
C ALA A 145 -0.45 -9.07 10.17
N SER A 146 -1.04 -9.74 11.18
CA SER A 146 -2.00 -9.12 12.09
C SER A 146 -1.36 -8.05 12.97
N GLN A 147 -0.12 -8.23 13.39
CA GLN A 147 0.63 -7.20 14.13
C GLN A 147 0.87 -5.96 13.25
N VAL A 148 1.25 -6.15 11.99
CA VAL A 148 1.41 -5.06 11.02
C VAL A 148 0.06 -4.35 10.79
N ALA A 149 -1.03 -5.09 10.59
CA ALA A 149 -2.37 -4.52 10.46
C ALA A 149 -2.77 -3.67 11.68
N THR A 150 -2.47 -4.14 12.89
CA THR A 150 -2.73 -3.42 14.13
C THR A 150 -1.97 -2.08 14.18
N ALA A 151 -0.76 -2.02 13.65
CA ALA A 151 -0.02 -0.77 13.55
C ALA A 151 -0.73 0.24 12.62
N ILE A 152 -1.28 -0.23 11.49
CA ILE A 152 -2.07 0.61 10.57
C ILE A 152 -3.38 1.05 11.23
N ASP A 153 -4.08 0.15 11.93
CA ASP A 153 -5.33 0.46 12.63
C ASP A 153 -5.16 1.60 13.65
N ARG A 154 -4.01 1.66 14.32
CA ARG A 154 -3.69 2.73 15.28
C ARG A 154 -3.51 4.10 14.62
N LEU A 155 -3.18 4.15 13.35
CA LEU A 155 -3.09 5.42 12.62
C LEU A 155 -4.46 6.05 12.42
N THR A 156 -5.49 5.26 12.14
CA THR A 156 -6.82 5.75 11.77
C THR A 156 -7.62 6.36 12.93
N GLY A 157 -7.16 6.22 14.16
CA GLY A 157 -7.85 6.72 15.35
C GLY A 157 -7.37 8.06 15.92
N ARG A 158 -6.15 8.51 15.64
CA ARG A 158 -5.54 9.67 16.32
C ARG A 158 -4.83 10.69 15.43
N GLN A 159 -4.36 10.32 14.25
CA GLN A 159 -3.50 11.16 13.39
C GLN A 159 -3.95 11.19 11.93
N THR A 160 -5.13 10.69 11.63
CA THR A 160 -5.70 10.70 10.29
C THR A 160 -7.07 11.35 10.30
N SER A 161 -7.38 12.05 9.23
CA SER A 161 -8.74 12.48 8.91
C SER A 161 -9.27 11.67 7.73
N SER A 162 -10.50 11.19 7.81
CA SER A 162 -11.19 10.66 6.64
C SER A 162 -11.38 11.81 5.64
N LEU A 163 -11.00 11.57 4.40
CA LEU A 163 -11.20 12.55 3.33
C LEU A 163 -12.68 12.52 2.95
N SER A 164 -13.39 13.59 3.33
CA SER A 164 -14.76 13.79 2.90
C SER A 164 -14.77 14.27 1.45
N ILE A 165 -15.59 13.65 0.63
CA ILE A 165 -15.84 14.11 -0.75
C ILE A 165 -16.88 15.21 -0.66
N PRO A 166 -16.67 16.41 -1.24
CA PRO A 166 -17.69 17.44 -1.33
C PRO A 166 -18.86 17.03 -2.20
#